data_e00b81f1803bdb5b616dc28065a7e3d8
#
_entry.id   e00b81f1803bdb5b616dc28065a7e3d8
#
_cell.length_a   1.000
_cell.length_b   1.000
_cell.length_c   1.000
_cell.angle_alpha   90.00
_cell.angle_beta   90.00
_cell.angle_gamma   90.00
#
_symmetry.space_group_name_H-M   'P 1'
#
loop_
_entity.id
_entity.type
_entity.pdbx_description
1 polymer ?
#
loop_
_entity_poly.entity_id
_entity_poly.type
_entity_poly.pdbx_seq_one_letter_code
_entity_poly.pdbx_strand_id
1 'polypeptide(L)'
;ALTAPAGAVMRRLYKVVTGTQTESIQFIAEQPVTGSGFLEFTVAIKDEDAGEVIPSMVSPPVDLSWMSYVPGNFYAGFSASRLRTVMFSDVNKPTSWPDAYMYDIRDNIVGLAVAGNTVYAMTDGYPWALSGSAPESMTPTVLSSPQACVSARSICIMDGSVFYASQDGICMLSQSSGYPLLVPVITEKYFSKREWEALNPSSCIMDAYDGALHAWFTLDNGLRQGYVIDIGEGVSAITTHDEQAKAVLYDANSDGLYYVREV
;
A
#
# COMPACT_ATOMS: atom_id res chain seq x y z
N ALA A 1 -8.34 26.49 18.07
CA ALA A 1 -7.46 25.89 19.07
C ALA A 1 -7.22 24.44 18.71
N LEU A 2 -5.97 24.02 18.59
CA LEU A 2 -5.61 22.66 18.22
C LEU A 2 -5.37 21.86 19.51
N THR A 3 -6.13 20.80 19.72
CA THR A 3 -5.88 19.82 20.77
C THR A 3 -4.80 18.84 20.30
N ALA A 4 -3.91 18.42 21.19
CA ALA A 4 -2.93 17.40 20.85
C ALA A 4 -3.60 16.05 20.65
N PRO A 5 -3.13 15.23 19.66
CA PRO A 5 -3.56 13.86 19.54
C PRO A 5 -3.28 13.07 20.82
N ALA A 6 -4.07 12.03 21.07
CA ALA A 6 -3.81 11.12 22.20
C ALA A 6 -2.42 10.49 22.06
N GLY A 7 -1.66 10.50 23.17
CA GLY A 7 -0.28 9.96 23.20
C GLY A 7 0.82 10.92 22.72
N ALA A 8 0.49 12.10 22.25
CA ALA A 8 1.51 13.11 21.91
C ALA A 8 2.22 13.59 23.19
N VAL A 9 3.56 13.51 23.22
CA VAL A 9 4.40 13.92 24.35
C VAL A 9 5.05 15.29 24.15
N MET A 10 5.21 15.71 22.91
CA MET A 10 5.84 16.98 22.53
C MET A 10 5.05 17.67 21.41
N ARG A 11 5.09 18.99 21.38
CA ARG A 11 4.59 19.84 20.30
C ARG A 11 5.71 20.67 19.74
N ARG A 12 5.78 20.78 18.43
CA ARG A 12 6.72 21.65 17.73
C ARG A 12 5.95 22.76 17.03
N LEU A 13 6.44 23.97 17.19
CA LEU A 13 5.91 25.14 16.51
C LEU A 13 6.83 25.52 15.36
N TYR A 14 6.22 25.82 14.23
CA TYR A 14 6.90 26.25 13.03
C TYR A 14 6.28 27.56 12.52
N LYS A 15 7.09 28.40 11.89
CA LYS A 15 6.69 29.67 11.31
C LYS A 15 7.03 29.71 9.84
N VAL A 16 6.17 30.28 9.02
CA VAL A 16 6.53 30.64 7.66
C VAL A 16 7.40 31.90 7.71
N VAL A 17 8.64 31.75 7.24
CA VAL A 17 9.59 32.87 7.13
C VAL A 17 9.64 33.26 5.65
N THR A 18 9.30 34.51 5.36
CA THR A 18 9.29 35.05 4.02
C THR A 18 10.65 35.68 3.72
N GLY A 19 11.46 34.96 2.96
CA GLY A 19 12.74 35.47 2.45
C GLY A 19 12.55 36.28 1.17
N THR A 20 13.65 36.86 0.68
CA THR A 20 13.65 37.69 -0.53
C THR A 20 13.37 36.90 -1.82
N GLN A 21 13.44 35.55 -1.79
CA GLN A 21 13.24 34.72 -2.97
C GLN A 21 12.35 33.47 -2.75
N THR A 22 12.19 32.97 -1.52
CA THR A 22 11.37 31.78 -1.21
C THR A 22 10.76 31.87 0.17
N GLU A 23 9.54 31.37 0.32
CA GLU A 23 8.94 31.08 1.62
C GLU A 23 9.53 29.78 2.18
N SER A 24 9.91 29.78 3.44
CA SER A 24 10.39 28.58 4.12
C SER A 24 9.67 28.41 5.44
N ILE A 25 9.33 27.17 5.79
CA ILE A 25 8.77 26.85 7.11
C ILE A 25 9.96 26.48 8.02
N GLN A 26 10.14 27.23 9.09
CA GLN A 26 11.27 27.05 10.00
C GLN A 26 10.81 26.71 11.41
N PHE A 27 11.58 25.87 12.08
CA PHE A 27 11.35 25.50 13.47
C PHE A 27 11.55 26.72 14.39
N ILE A 28 10.65 26.89 15.34
CA ILE A 28 10.69 28.02 16.30
C ILE A 28 10.87 27.53 17.73
N ALA A 29 10.03 26.60 18.16
CA ALA A 29 10.00 26.16 19.54
C ALA A 29 9.46 24.73 19.68
N GLU A 30 9.86 24.08 20.77
CA GLU A 30 9.32 22.80 21.18
C GLU A 30 8.81 22.92 22.64
N GLN A 31 7.66 22.29 22.89
CA GLN A 31 7.06 22.32 24.21
C GLN A 31 6.44 20.95 24.56
N PRO A 32 6.64 20.46 25.81
CA PRO A 32 5.96 19.25 26.28
C PRO A 32 4.44 19.40 26.26
N VAL A 33 3.75 18.33 25.94
CA VAL A 33 2.28 18.25 26.05
C VAL A 33 1.93 17.99 27.50
N THR A 34 1.53 19.05 28.24
CA THR A 34 1.09 18.96 29.62
C THR A 34 -0.40 19.25 29.71
N GLY A 35 -1.20 18.24 30.03
CA GLY A 35 -2.65 18.39 30.25
C GLY A 35 -3.50 18.56 28.96
N SER A 36 -4.80 18.75 29.16
CA SER A 36 -5.82 18.86 28.07
C SER A 36 -6.20 20.31 27.72
N GLY A 37 -5.38 21.29 28.13
CA GLY A 37 -5.68 22.72 27.96
C GLY A 37 -5.15 23.32 26.65
N PHE A 38 -5.64 24.52 26.34
CA PHE A 38 -5.07 25.37 25.28
C PHE A 38 -3.64 25.78 25.69
N LEU A 39 -2.72 25.71 24.74
CA LEU A 39 -1.38 26.21 24.95
C LEU A 39 -1.26 27.56 24.24
N GLU A 40 -0.93 28.59 25.01
CA GLU A 40 -0.47 29.85 24.47
C GLU A 40 1.06 29.75 24.25
N PHE A 41 1.46 29.98 23.01
CA PHE A 41 2.84 30.23 22.66
C PHE A 41 3.03 31.72 22.51
N THR A 42 3.74 32.33 23.42
CA THR A 42 4.26 33.70 23.21
C THR A 42 5.63 33.57 22.59
N VAL A 43 5.70 33.70 21.28
CA VAL A 43 6.96 33.54 20.53
C VAL A 43 7.34 34.88 19.93
N ALA A 44 8.40 35.49 20.46
CA ALA A 44 9.00 36.73 19.93
C ALA A 44 10.32 36.40 19.21
N ILE A 45 10.34 35.30 18.42
CA ILE A 45 11.53 34.91 17.65
C ILE A 45 11.52 35.72 16.35
N LYS A 46 12.62 36.41 16.08
CA LYS A 46 12.86 37.05 14.78
C LYS A 46 13.13 36.02 13.70
N ASP A 47 12.88 36.38 12.43
CA ASP A 47 13.10 35.48 11.31
C ASP A 47 14.56 35.04 11.18
N GLU A 48 15.51 35.88 11.57
CA GLU A 48 16.95 35.60 11.60
C GLU A 48 17.37 34.55 12.65
N ASP A 49 16.57 34.39 13.71
CA ASP A 49 16.79 33.44 14.80
C ASP A 49 15.98 32.14 14.63
N ALA A 50 15.24 32.00 13.55
CA ALA A 50 14.49 30.78 13.26
C ALA A 50 15.44 29.61 13.00
N GLY A 51 15.08 28.43 13.52
CA GLY A 51 15.92 27.25 13.48
C GLY A 51 15.90 26.53 12.15
N GLU A 52 16.05 25.22 12.19
CA GLU A 52 16.14 24.38 11.03
C GLU A 52 14.95 24.58 10.06
N VAL A 53 15.28 24.84 8.78
CA VAL A 53 14.28 24.91 7.71
C VAL A 53 13.67 23.52 7.54
N ILE A 54 12.35 23.41 7.70
CA ILE A 54 11.68 22.23 7.17
C ILE A 54 11.77 22.34 5.65
N PRO A 55 12.44 21.39 4.98
CA PRO A 55 12.43 21.37 3.52
C PRO A 55 10.97 21.41 3.07
N SER A 56 10.69 22.14 2.01
CA SER A 56 9.34 22.38 1.49
C SER A 56 8.53 21.08 1.51
N MET A 57 7.58 20.99 2.45
CA MET A 57 6.73 19.82 2.55
C MET A 57 5.64 19.99 1.49
N VAL A 58 5.75 19.24 0.42
CA VAL A 58 4.63 19.07 -0.51
C VAL A 58 3.66 18.12 0.17
N SER A 59 2.51 18.63 0.61
CA SER A 59 1.48 17.81 1.27
C SER A 59 1.08 16.62 0.40
N PRO A 60 0.76 15.47 1.02
CA PRO A 60 0.21 14.36 0.28
C PRO A 60 -1.09 14.77 -0.41
N PRO A 61 -1.43 14.16 -1.55
CA PRO A 61 -2.74 14.38 -2.17
C PRO A 61 -3.87 14.18 -1.16
N VAL A 62 -4.87 15.06 -1.19
CA VAL A 62 -6.03 14.99 -0.26
C VAL A 62 -6.88 13.73 -0.46
N ASP A 63 -6.75 13.11 -1.62
CA ASP A 63 -7.42 11.87 -2.04
C ASP A 63 -6.47 10.68 -2.15
N LEU A 64 -5.36 10.70 -1.38
CA LEU A 64 -4.45 9.56 -1.28
C LEU A 64 -5.24 8.32 -0.83
N SER A 65 -5.37 7.34 -1.72
CA SER A 65 -6.26 6.19 -1.51
C SER A 65 -5.55 4.91 -1.11
N TRP A 66 -4.23 4.91 -1.20
CA TRP A 66 -3.39 3.78 -0.82
C TRP A 66 -2.05 4.27 -0.29
N MET A 67 -1.53 3.60 0.73
CA MET A 67 -0.20 3.90 1.25
C MET A 67 0.48 2.62 1.75
N SER A 68 1.66 2.34 1.23
CA SER A 68 2.50 1.20 1.62
C SER A 68 3.89 1.67 2.02
N TYR A 69 4.41 1.13 3.12
CA TYR A 69 5.78 1.37 3.54
C TYR A 69 6.78 0.69 2.60
N VAL A 70 7.81 1.41 2.19
CA VAL A 70 8.92 0.89 1.37
C VAL A 70 10.18 0.87 2.23
N PRO A 71 10.96 -0.23 2.25
CA PRO A 71 12.26 -0.26 2.91
C PRO A 71 13.15 0.88 2.42
N GLY A 72 13.76 1.63 3.34
CA GLY A 72 14.44 2.90 3.03
C GLY A 72 13.72 4.11 3.63
N ASN A 73 12.70 3.86 4.48
CA ASN A 73 11.98 4.86 5.26
C ASN A 73 11.18 5.88 4.43
N PHE A 74 10.51 5.42 3.40
CA PHE A 74 9.56 6.22 2.62
C PHE A 74 8.31 5.40 2.30
N TYR A 75 7.31 6.04 1.73
CA TYR A 75 6.03 5.42 1.41
C TYR A 75 5.73 5.51 -0.07
N ALA A 76 5.11 4.49 -0.61
CA ALA A 76 4.50 4.48 -1.93
C ALA A 76 2.97 4.64 -1.79
N GLY A 77 2.36 5.34 -2.72
CA GLY A 77 0.92 5.53 -2.75
C GLY A 77 0.42 5.93 -4.14
N PHE A 78 -0.89 6.07 -4.27
CA PHE A 78 -1.53 6.69 -5.42
C PHE A 78 -2.78 7.45 -4.99
N SER A 79 -3.22 8.39 -5.81
CA SER A 79 -4.39 9.21 -5.57
C SER A 79 -5.57 8.70 -6.39
N ALA A 80 -6.79 8.80 -5.83
CA ALA A 80 -8.01 8.40 -6.54
C ALA A 80 -8.26 9.25 -7.80
N SER A 81 -7.77 10.48 -7.85
CA SER A 81 -7.84 11.35 -9.03
C SER A 81 -6.71 11.12 -10.05
N ARG A 82 -5.65 10.38 -9.68
CA ARG A 82 -4.48 10.08 -10.51
C ARG A 82 -4.16 8.59 -10.50
N LEU A 83 -5.08 7.76 -10.99
CA LEU A 83 -4.98 6.29 -10.97
C LEU A 83 -3.81 5.73 -11.79
N ARG A 84 -3.12 6.53 -12.58
CA ARG A 84 -1.97 6.12 -13.42
C ARG A 84 -0.64 6.63 -12.91
N THR A 85 -0.61 7.16 -11.69
CA THR A 85 0.61 7.73 -11.12
C THR A 85 0.93 7.08 -9.79
N VAL A 86 2.07 6.39 -9.70
CA VAL A 86 2.64 5.94 -8.43
C VAL A 86 3.42 7.11 -7.85
N MET A 87 3.17 7.43 -6.61
CA MET A 87 3.78 8.55 -5.89
C MET A 87 4.59 8.04 -4.72
N PHE A 88 5.66 8.76 -4.40
CA PHE A 88 6.48 8.42 -3.23
C PHE A 88 6.65 9.61 -2.30
N SER A 89 6.71 9.32 -1.00
CA SER A 89 7.09 10.33 -0.01
C SER A 89 8.60 10.58 -0.01
N ASP A 90 9.02 11.69 0.56
CA ASP A 90 10.42 11.90 0.97
C ASP A 90 10.87 10.83 1.97
N VAL A 91 12.17 10.53 1.97
CA VAL A 91 12.79 9.65 2.96
C VAL A 91 12.65 10.25 4.36
N ASN A 92 12.18 9.47 5.32
CA ASN A 92 11.91 9.90 6.71
C ASN A 92 10.85 11.02 6.86
N LYS A 93 10.08 11.33 5.80
CA LYS A 93 9.07 12.39 5.82
C LYS A 93 7.76 11.90 5.20
N PRO A 94 6.94 11.12 5.92
CA PRO A 94 5.71 10.53 5.40
C PRO A 94 4.66 11.57 4.99
N THR A 95 4.83 12.81 5.38
CA THR A 95 3.93 13.94 5.05
C THR A 95 4.42 14.79 3.88
N SER A 96 5.57 14.47 3.26
CA SER A 96 6.12 15.18 2.11
C SER A 96 6.11 14.30 0.87
N TRP A 97 5.36 14.70 -0.17
CA TRP A 97 5.14 13.94 -1.41
C TRP A 97 5.48 14.80 -2.64
N PRO A 98 6.77 15.00 -2.96
CA PRO A 98 7.20 15.87 -4.05
C PRO A 98 6.76 15.36 -5.42
N ASP A 99 6.39 16.27 -6.32
CA ASP A 99 6.06 15.94 -7.71
C ASP A 99 7.21 15.24 -8.45
N ALA A 100 8.47 15.51 -8.03
CA ALA A 100 9.65 14.85 -8.59
C ALA A 100 9.70 13.33 -8.34
N TYR A 101 8.92 12.81 -7.38
CA TYR A 101 8.84 11.40 -7.03
C TYR A 101 7.53 10.76 -7.50
N MET A 102 6.98 11.28 -8.58
CA MET A 102 5.79 10.75 -9.24
C MET A 102 6.16 10.03 -10.53
N TYR A 103 5.67 8.83 -10.71
CA TYR A 103 5.96 7.97 -11.85
C TYR A 103 4.68 7.56 -12.54
N ASP A 104 4.49 8.01 -13.77
CA ASP A 104 3.33 7.65 -14.56
C ASP A 104 3.47 6.27 -15.17
N ILE A 105 2.41 5.50 -15.11
CA ILE A 105 2.26 4.19 -15.72
C ILE A 105 1.07 4.21 -16.69
N ARG A 106 0.98 3.19 -17.56
CA ARG A 106 -0.03 3.20 -18.63
C ARG A 106 -1.44 2.89 -18.14
N ASP A 107 -1.57 1.93 -17.23
CA ASP A 107 -2.85 1.33 -16.82
C ASP A 107 -3.30 1.86 -15.46
N ASN A 108 -4.60 1.79 -15.13
CA ASN A 108 -5.08 2.32 -13.87
C ASN A 108 -4.71 1.39 -12.69
N ILE A 109 -4.20 1.96 -11.62
CA ILE A 109 -3.80 1.24 -10.42
C ILE A 109 -5.06 0.79 -9.66
N VAL A 110 -5.10 -0.49 -9.34
CA VAL A 110 -6.10 -1.11 -8.47
C VAL A 110 -5.58 -1.17 -7.03
N GLY A 111 -4.30 -1.42 -6.85
CA GLY A 111 -3.64 -1.40 -5.55
C GLY A 111 -2.13 -1.54 -5.66
N LEU A 112 -1.44 -1.29 -4.55
CA LEU A 112 0.02 -1.40 -4.44
C LEU A 112 0.39 -2.45 -3.38
N ALA A 113 1.52 -3.11 -3.60
CA ALA A 113 2.16 -3.92 -2.58
C ALA A 113 3.68 -3.77 -2.67
N VAL A 114 4.37 -3.99 -1.57
CA VAL A 114 5.82 -3.85 -1.49
C VAL A 114 6.44 -5.19 -1.10
N ALA A 115 7.32 -5.70 -1.95
CA ALA A 115 8.11 -6.89 -1.65
C ALA A 115 9.60 -6.58 -1.86
N GLY A 116 10.38 -6.67 -0.80
CA GLY A 116 11.75 -6.17 -0.79
C GLY A 116 11.80 -4.68 -1.11
N ASN A 117 12.66 -4.29 -2.04
CA ASN A 117 12.80 -2.89 -2.51
C ASN A 117 11.98 -2.61 -3.79
N THR A 118 11.00 -3.44 -4.09
CA THR A 118 10.15 -3.27 -5.28
C THR A 118 8.71 -2.99 -4.85
N VAL A 119 8.18 -1.91 -5.40
CA VAL A 119 6.75 -1.59 -5.33
C VAL A 119 6.07 -2.18 -6.56
N TYR A 120 5.16 -3.09 -6.34
CA TYR A 120 4.31 -3.64 -7.38
C TYR A 120 3.01 -2.85 -7.46
N ALA A 121 2.69 -2.36 -8.66
CA ALA A 121 1.40 -1.74 -8.95
C ALA A 121 0.55 -2.74 -9.74
N MET A 122 -0.45 -3.31 -9.07
CA MET A 122 -1.47 -4.13 -9.70
C MET A 122 -2.46 -3.18 -10.36
N THR A 123 -2.72 -3.41 -11.63
CA THR A 123 -3.51 -2.51 -12.47
C THR A 123 -4.69 -3.24 -13.13
N ASP A 124 -5.56 -2.49 -13.79
CA ASP A 124 -6.63 -3.03 -14.64
C ASP A 124 -6.13 -3.53 -16.01
N GLY A 125 -4.82 -3.58 -16.21
CA GLY A 125 -4.17 -4.06 -17.43
C GLY A 125 -2.89 -4.85 -17.12
N TYR A 126 -1.74 -4.27 -17.47
CA TYR A 126 -0.45 -4.88 -17.17
C TYR A 126 0.03 -4.49 -15.78
N PRO A 127 0.42 -5.43 -14.91
CA PRO A 127 1.10 -5.09 -13.67
C PRO A 127 2.45 -4.41 -13.92
N TRP A 128 2.83 -3.53 -13.02
CA TRP A 128 4.09 -2.80 -13.06
C TRP A 128 4.91 -3.07 -11.81
N ALA A 129 6.22 -3.02 -11.96
CA ALA A 129 7.18 -3.06 -10.86
C ALA A 129 8.01 -1.78 -10.89
N LEU A 130 8.12 -1.11 -9.76
CA LEU A 130 8.99 0.04 -9.56
C LEU A 130 10.07 -0.38 -8.57
N SER A 131 11.31 -0.48 -9.06
CA SER A 131 12.45 -0.95 -8.26
C SER A 131 13.46 0.18 -8.07
N GLY A 132 13.96 0.34 -6.86
CA GLY A 132 14.93 1.36 -6.50
C GLY A 132 15.21 1.36 -5.01
N SER A 133 16.25 2.09 -4.59
CA SER A 133 16.62 2.22 -3.17
C SER A 133 16.18 3.53 -2.54
N ALA A 134 15.69 4.47 -3.35
CA ALA A 134 15.23 5.78 -2.91
C ALA A 134 14.15 6.32 -3.86
N PRO A 135 13.28 7.22 -3.39
CA PRO A 135 12.16 7.74 -4.20
C PRO A 135 12.56 8.26 -5.58
N GLU A 136 13.68 8.99 -5.64
CA GLU A 136 14.20 9.60 -6.87
C GLU A 136 14.84 8.61 -7.83
N SER A 137 15.14 7.39 -7.39
CA SER A 137 15.83 6.36 -8.18
C SER A 137 14.92 5.21 -8.64
N MET A 138 13.61 5.32 -8.39
CA MET A 138 12.67 4.31 -8.80
C MET A 138 12.59 4.17 -10.30
N THR A 139 12.66 2.93 -10.78
CA THR A 139 12.58 2.61 -12.22
C THR A 139 11.33 1.79 -12.49
N PRO A 140 10.32 2.34 -13.19
CA PRO A 140 9.13 1.60 -13.56
C PRO A 140 9.42 0.61 -14.69
N THR A 141 8.96 -0.62 -14.52
CA THR A 141 9.07 -1.71 -15.49
C THR A 141 7.71 -2.37 -15.65
N VAL A 142 7.20 -2.46 -16.88
CA VAL A 142 5.98 -3.20 -17.17
C VAL A 142 6.25 -4.71 -17.16
N LEU A 143 5.36 -5.48 -16.58
CA LEU A 143 5.47 -6.94 -16.61
C LEU A 143 4.91 -7.51 -17.92
N SER A 144 5.39 -8.68 -18.31
CA SER A 144 5.23 -9.23 -19.66
C SER A 144 3.84 -9.75 -20.00
N SER A 145 2.95 -9.88 -19.01
CA SER A 145 1.62 -10.47 -19.21
C SER A 145 0.49 -9.54 -18.75
N PRO A 146 -0.60 -9.40 -19.51
CA PRO A 146 -1.74 -8.56 -19.16
C PRO A 146 -2.65 -9.28 -18.13
N GLN A 147 -2.14 -9.54 -16.96
CA GLN A 147 -2.89 -10.13 -15.84
C GLN A 147 -3.46 -9.02 -14.96
N ALA A 148 -4.60 -8.48 -15.41
CA ALA A 148 -5.30 -7.43 -14.69
C ALA A 148 -5.72 -7.87 -13.29
N CYS A 149 -5.46 -7.03 -12.29
CA CYS A 149 -5.99 -7.23 -10.94
C CYS A 149 -7.47 -6.88 -10.91
N VAL A 150 -8.30 -7.82 -10.50
CA VAL A 150 -9.77 -7.64 -10.49
C VAL A 150 -10.31 -7.28 -9.10
N SER A 151 -9.52 -7.42 -8.05
CA SER A 151 -9.90 -7.05 -6.69
C SER A 151 -8.74 -6.49 -5.89
N ALA A 152 -8.84 -5.25 -5.44
CA ALA A 152 -7.86 -4.63 -4.53
C ALA A 152 -7.75 -5.38 -3.19
N ARG A 153 -8.83 -6.02 -2.75
CA ARG A 153 -8.89 -6.78 -1.48
C ARG A 153 -8.27 -8.18 -1.57
N SER A 154 -7.86 -8.60 -2.76
CA SER A 154 -7.14 -9.86 -2.96
C SER A 154 -5.62 -9.70 -2.92
N ILE A 155 -5.12 -8.48 -2.79
CA ILE A 155 -3.68 -8.21 -2.78
C ILE A 155 -3.13 -8.55 -1.40
N CYS A 156 -2.24 -9.55 -1.33
CA CYS A 156 -1.56 -9.96 -0.10
C CYS A 156 -0.08 -10.29 -0.37
N ILE A 157 0.67 -10.45 0.70
CA ILE A 157 2.11 -10.74 0.64
C ILE A 157 2.38 -12.02 1.43
N MET A 158 3.14 -12.93 0.83
CA MET A 158 3.62 -14.15 1.47
C MET A 158 5.05 -14.42 0.99
N ASP A 159 5.94 -14.68 1.92
CA ASP A 159 7.35 -15.03 1.65
C ASP A 159 8.06 -14.11 0.65
N GLY A 160 7.82 -12.79 0.79
CA GLY A 160 8.43 -11.79 -0.08
C GLY A 160 7.88 -11.76 -1.51
N SER A 161 6.76 -12.42 -1.77
CA SER A 161 6.03 -12.39 -3.03
C SER A 161 4.65 -11.77 -2.83
N VAL A 162 4.15 -11.08 -3.85
CA VAL A 162 2.81 -10.47 -3.85
C VAL A 162 1.86 -11.36 -4.62
N PHE A 163 0.71 -11.64 -4.03
CA PHE A 163 -0.36 -12.42 -4.66
C PHE A 163 -1.59 -11.54 -4.90
N TYR A 164 -2.32 -11.80 -5.97
CA TYR A 164 -3.58 -11.10 -6.27
C TYR A 164 -4.48 -11.91 -7.20
N ALA A 165 -5.78 -11.70 -7.12
CA ALA A 165 -6.75 -12.28 -8.04
C ALA A 165 -6.73 -11.53 -9.38
N SER A 166 -6.52 -12.27 -10.46
CA SER A 166 -6.61 -11.78 -11.83
C SER A 166 -7.88 -12.28 -12.51
N GLN A 167 -8.11 -11.82 -13.74
CA GLN A 167 -9.23 -12.28 -14.56
C GLN A 167 -9.16 -13.77 -14.92
N ASP A 168 -7.96 -14.38 -14.92
CA ASP A 168 -7.72 -15.75 -15.36
C ASP A 168 -7.22 -16.67 -14.23
N GLY A 169 -7.26 -16.22 -12.98
CA GLY A 169 -6.79 -16.99 -11.82
C GLY A 169 -6.11 -16.13 -10.74
N ILE A 170 -5.23 -16.73 -9.96
CA ILE A 170 -4.38 -16.01 -9.00
C ILE A 170 -2.97 -15.91 -9.55
N CYS A 171 -2.42 -14.72 -9.53
CA CYS A 171 -1.05 -14.43 -9.96
C CYS A 171 -0.16 -14.11 -8.77
N MET A 172 1.12 -14.45 -8.93
CA MET A 172 2.21 -14.11 -8.01
C MET A 172 3.19 -13.16 -8.70
N LEU A 173 3.58 -12.12 -8.01
CA LEU A 173 4.66 -11.22 -8.39
C LEU A 173 5.82 -11.43 -7.44
N SER A 174 6.99 -11.69 -7.97
CA SER A 174 8.21 -11.95 -7.21
C SER A 174 9.43 -11.36 -7.91
N GLN A 175 10.60 -11.52 -7.31
CA GLN A 175 11.86 -11.22 -7.97
C GLN A 175 12.62 -12.52 -8.25
N SER A 176 13.12 -12.67 -9.47
CA SER A 176 14.03 -13.73 -9.84
C SER A 176 15.30 -13.14 -10.45
N SER A 177 16.46 -13.46 -9.86
CA SER A 177 17.76 -12.91 -10.31
C SER A 177 17.80 -11.38 -10.41
N GLY A 178 17.06 -10.69 -9.51
CA GLY A 178 16.98 -9.22 -9.47
C GLY A 178 15.98 -8.60 -10.46
N TYR A 179 15.24 -9.41 -11.21
CA TYR A 179 14.22 -8.94 -12.15
C TYR A 179 12.82 -9.28 -11.64
N PRO A 180 11.85 -8.36 -11.79
CA PRO A 180 10.45 -8.63 -11.44
C PRO A 180 9.86 -9.68 -12.38
N LEU A 181 9.19 -10.67 -11.79
CA LEU A 181 8.59 -11.79 -12.49
C LEU A 181 7.11 -11.90 -12.12
N LEU A 182 6.27 -12.19 -13.12
CA LEU A 182 4.87 -12.56 -12.93
C LEU A 182 4.69 -14.04 -13.24
N VAL A 183 4.11 -14.77 -12.28
CA VAL A 183 3.83 -16.19 -12.41
C VAL A 183 2.35 -16.43 -12.11
N PRO A 184 1.55 -16.96 -13.06
CA PRO A 184 0.22 -17.46 -12.77
C PRO A 184 0.32 -18.70 -11.86
N VAL A 185 -0.30 -18.62 -10.68
CA VAL A 185 -0.28 -19.70 -9.67
C VAL A 185 -1.53 -20.55 -9.77
N ILE A 186 -2.70 -19.94 -9.74
CA ILE A 186 -3.98 -20.59 -10.05
C ILE A 186 -4.32 -20.31 -11.49
N THR A 187 -4.49 -21.37 -12.25
CA THR A 187 -4.72 -21.36 -13.70
C THR A 187 -5.86 -22.31 -14.04
N GLU A 188 -6.18 -22.44 -15.34
CA GLU A 188 -7.17 -23.40 -15.84
C GLU A 188 -6.88 -24.88 -15.45
N LYS A 189 -5.68 -25.18 -14.97
CA LYS A 189 -5.35 -26.51 -14.41
C LYS A 189 -6.17 -26.81 -13.14
N TYR A 190 -6.50 -25.79 -12.35
CA TYR A 190 -7.18 -25.93 -11.07
C TYR A 190 -8.65 -25.55 -11.14
N PHE A 191 -8.97 -24.49 -11.85
CA PHE A 191 -10.33 -24.03 -12.13
C PHE A 191 -10.42 -23.76 -13.62
N SER A 192 -11.36 -24.38 -14.32
CA SER A 192 -11.67 -23.98 -15.68
C SER A 192 -12.09 -22.51 -15.74
N LYS A 193 -11.97 -21.87 -16.88
CA LYS A 193 -12.38 -20.47 -17.05
C LYS A 193 -13.81 -20.22 -16.56
N ARG A 194 -14.72 -21.12 -16.87
CA ARG A 194 -16.13 -21.03 -16.45
C ARG A 194 -16.30 -21.13 -14.92
N GLU A 195 -15.55 -22.01 -14.27
CA GLU A 195 -15.57 -22.15 -12.82
C GLU A 195 -14.99 -20.91 -12.14
N TRP A 196 -13.87 -20.37 -12.66
CA TRP A 196 -13.27 -19.15 -12.16
C TRP A 196 -14.19 -17.95 -12.30
N GLU A 197 -14.81 -17.75 -13.47
CA GLU A 197 -15.81 -16.70 -13.69
C GLU A 197 -17.03 -16.86 -12.75
N ALA A 198 -17.49 -18.10 -12.51
CA ALA A 198 -18.60 -18.37 -11.61
C ALA A 198 -18.30 -18.05 -10.13
N LEU A 199 -17.05 -18.02 -9.73
CA LEU A 199 -16.61 -17.55 -8.40
C LEU A 199 -16.74 -16.04 -8.24
N ASN A 200 -16.91 -15.28 -9.32
CA ASN A 200 -16.92 -13.82 -9.31
C ASN A 200 -15.59 -13.24 -8.72
N PRO A 201 -14.46 -13.37 -9.43
CA PRO A 201 -13.14 -13.04 -8.91
C PRO A 201 -12.98 -11.55 -8.51
N SER A 202 -13.81 -10.65 -9.04
CA SER A 202 -13.85 -9.24 -8.63
C SER A 202 -14.30 -9.04 -7.17
N SER A 203 -14.98 -10.03 -6.59
CA SER A 203 -15.41 -10.05 -5.19
C SER A 203 -14.37 -10.66 -4.25
N CYS A 204 -13.25 -11.16 -4.78
CA CYS A 204 -12.23 -11.86 -4.01
C CYS A 204 -11.69 -11.00 -2.88
N ILE A 205 -11.68 -11.57 -1.68
CA ILE A 205 -10.89 -11.10 -0.54
C ILE A 205 -9.89 -12.19 -0.21
N MET A 206 -8.64 -11.83 0.01
CA MET A 206 -7.59 -12.81 0.23
C MET A 206 -6.54 -12.26 1.19
N ASP A 207 -5.99 -13.14 2.01
CA ASP A 207 -4.76 -12.90 2.75
C ASP A 207 -3.97 -14.21 2.87
N ALA A 208 -2.72 -14.11 3.31
CA ALA A 208 -1.81 -15.22 3.40
C ALA A 208 -1.51 -15.55 4.87
N TYR A 209 -1.50 -16.84 5.20
CA TYR A 209 -1.13 -17.33 6.51
C TYR A 209 -0.60 -18.76 6.43
N ASP A 210 0.48 -19.05 7.16
CA ASP A 210 1.08 -20.37 7.31
C ASP A 210 1.34 -21.10 5.97
N GLY A 211 1.90 -20.38 5.00
CA GLY A 211 2.25 -20.91 3.68
C GLY A 211 1.06 -21.13 2.75
N ALA A 212 -0.13 -20.68 3.12
CA ALA A 212 -1.34 -20.81 2.33
C ALA A 212 -2.01 -19.46 2.05
N LEU A 213 -2.70 -19.37 0.90
CA LEU A 213 -3.59 -18.28 0.58
C LEU A 213 -5.00 -18.64 1.05
N HIS A 214 -5.60 -17.78 1.83
CA HIS A 214 -6.97 -17.87 2.29
C HIS A 214 -7.83 -16.91 1.48
N ALA A 215 -8.66 -17.42 0.58
CA ALA A 215 -9.44 -16.62 -0.37
C ALA A 215 -10.93 -16.89 -0.23
N TRP A 216 -11.75 -15.84 -0.27
CA TRP A 216 -13.21 -15.92 -0.30
C TRP A 216 -13.76 -15.12 -1.47
N PHE A 217 -14.75 -15.71 -2.10
CA PHE A 217 -15.46 -15.14 -3.25
C PHE A 217 -16.95 -15.01 -2.91
N THR A 218 -17.59 -13.96 -3.39
CA THR A 218 -19.04 -13.79 -3.26
C THR A 218 -19.71 -14.24 -4.54
N LEU A 219 -20.41 -15.35 -4.46
CA LEU A 219 -21.16 -15.94 -5.58
C LEU A 219 -22.38 -15.09 -5.95
N ASP A 220 -22.94 -15.30 -7.13
CA ASP A 220 -24.14 -14.58 -7.63
C ASP A 220 -25.36 -14.68 -6.70
N ASN A 221 -25.48 -15.78 -5.95
CA ASN A 221 -26.53 -15.97 -4.95
C ASN A 221 -26.27 -15.23 -3.62
N GLY A 222 -25.19 -14.49 -3.51
CA GLY A 222 -24.77 -13.75 -2.31
C GLY A 222 -24.06 -14.60 -1.25
N LEU A 223 -23.97 -15.91 -1.42
CA LEU A 223 -23.20 -16.78 -0.54
C LEU A 223 -21.70 -16.59 -0.80
N ARG A 224 -20.89 -16.87 0.20
CA ARG A 224 -19.43 -16.83 0.07
C ARG A 224 -18.85 -18.22 0.00
N GLN A 225 -17.94 -18.42 -0.93
CA GLN A 225 -17.16 -19.63 -1.07
C GLN A 225 -15.72 -19.34 -0.67
N GLY A 226 -15.22 -20.02 0.35
CA GLY A 226 -13.85 -19.92 0.83
C GLY A 226 -12.97 -21.06 0.33
N TYR A 227 -11.71 -20.75 0.10
CA TYR A 227 -10.66 -21.70 -0.28
C TYR A 227 -9.40 -21.44 0.55
N VAL A 228 -8.74 -22.52 0.92
CA VAL A 228 -7.36 -22.53 1.42
C VAL A 228 -6.50 -23.16 0.33
N ILE A 229 -5.51 -22.43 -0.15
CA ILE A 229 -4.64 -22.81 -1.26
C ILE A 229 -3.21 -22.89 -0.74
N ASP A 230 -2.73 -24.08 -0.51
CA ASP A 230 -1.34 -24.30 -0.06
C ASP A 230 -0.34 -24.00 -1.18
N ILE A 231 0.60 -23.11 -0.92
CA ILE A 231 1.65 -22.70 -1.83
C ILE A 231 3.00 -23.16 -1.30
N GLY A 232 3.54 -24.21 -1.92
CA GLY A 232 4.92 -24.67 -1.70
C GLY A 232 5.81 -24.36 -2.91
N GLU A 233 6.44 -25.37 -3.49
CA GLU A 233 7.09 -25.25 -4.82
C GLU A 233 6.09 -25.12 -5.98
N GLY A 234 4.88 -24.72 -5.68
CA GLY A 234 3.69 -24.58 -6.52
C GLY A 234 2.46 -24.87 -5.68
N VAL A 235 1.29 -24.95 -6.29
CA VAL A 235 0.05 -25.31 -5.58
C VAL A 235 0.08 -26.79 -5.22
N SER A 236 0.17 -27.09 -3.91
CA SER A 236 0.20 -28.45 -3.36
C SER A 236 -1.18 -28.99 -3.06
N ALA A 237 -2.09 -28.15 -2.55
CA ALA A 237 -3.48 -28.50 -2.25
C ALA A 237 -4.41 -27.30 -2.39
N ILE A 238 -5.68 -27.59 -2.70
CA ILE A 238 -6.78 -26.63 -2.65
C ILE A 238 -7.90 -27.30 -1.86
N THR A 239 -8.26 -26.68 -0.73
CA THR A 239 -9.36 -27.15 0.12
C THR A 239 -10.41 -26.05 0.28
N THR A 240 -11.65 -26.43 0.60
CA THR A 240 -12.71 -25.47 0.88
C THR A 240 -12.62 -25.00 2.33
N HIS A 241 -12.98 -23.75 2.56
CA HIS A 241 -13.11 -23.18 3.88
C HIS A 241 -14.58 -23.12 4.27
N ASP A 242 -14.94 -23.68 5.44
CA ASP A 242 -16.32 -23.74 5.88
C ASP A 242 -16.87 -22.38 6.37
N GLU A 243 -15.98 -21.48 6.77
CA GLU A 243 -16.35 -20.16 7.26
C GLU A 243 -16.61 -19.15 6.13
N GLN A 244 -17.60 -18.29 6.31
CA GLN A 244 -17.94 -17.24 5.36
C GLN A 244 -17.37 -15.89 5.81
N ALA A 245 -16.21 -15.50 5.28
CA ALA A 245 -15.57 -14.26 5.67
C ALA A 245 -15.98 -13.07 4.77
N LYS A 246 -16.25 -11.91 5.39
CA LYS A 246 -16.46 -10.61 4.73
C LYS A 246 -15.18 -9.77 4.64
N ALA A 247 -14.23 -10.04 5.52
CA ALA A 247 -12.91 -9.45 5.55
C ALA A 247 -11.94 -10.44 6.15
N VAL A 248 -10.71 -10.38 5.73
CA VAL A 248 -9.59 -11.18 6.22
C VAL A 248 -8.40 -10.28 6.43
N LEU A 249 -7.60 -10.56 7.47
CA LEU A 249 -6.39 -9.85 7.80
C LEU A 249 -5.42 -10.78 8.52
N TYR A 250 -4.22 -10.90 8.03
CA TYR A 250 -3.10 -11.45 8.76
C TYR A 250 -2.48 -10.37 9.66
N ASP A 251 -2.35 -10.64 10.95
CA ASP A 251 -1.65 -9.78 11.90
C ASP A 251 -0.34 -10.42 12.33
N ALA A 252 0.78 -9.86 11.84
CA ALA A 252 2.12 -10.33 12.15
C ALA A 252 2.51 -10.19 13.64
N ASN A 253 1.85 -9.33 14.43
CA ASN A 253 2.18 -9.16 15.84
C ASN A 253 1.63 -10.32 16.69
N SER A 254 0.47 -10.84 16.33
CA SER A 254 -0.17 -11.97 17.03
C SER A 254 0.06 -13.30 16.31
N ASP A 255 0.72 -13.29 15.15
CA ASP A 255 0.89 -14.42 14.25
C ASP A 255 -0.45 -15.16 14.02
N GLY A 256 -1.46 -14.40 13.62
CA GLY A 256 -2.82 -14.90 13.48
C GLY A 256 -3.55 -14.38 12.26
N LEU A 257 -4.33 -15.26 11.64
CA LEU A 257 -5.26 -14.88 10.59
C LEU A 257 -6.62 -14.57 11.21
N TYR A 258 -7.08 -13.35 11.05
CA TYR A 258 -8.37 -12.87 11.52
C TYR A 258 -9.34 -12.69 10.38
N TYR A 259 -10.57 -13.08 10.56
CA TYR A 259 -11.63 -12.82 9.59
C TYR A 259 -12.94 -12.40 10.27
N VAL A 260 -13.66 -11.51 9.59
CA VAL A 260 -14.98 -11.04 10.02
C VAL A 260 -16.02 -11.84 9.26
N ARG A 261 -16.89 -12.52 10.01
CA ARG A 261 -18.04 -13.25 9.44
C ARG A 261 -19.37 -12.53 9.71
N GLU A 262 -20.33 -12.82 8.90
CA GLU A 262 -21.71 -12.45 9.16
C GLU A 262 -22.26 -13.35 10.29
N VAL A 263 -22.89 -12.75 11.29
CA VAL A 263 -23.59 -13.46 12.40
C VAL A 263 -25.05 -13.61 12.02
#